data_4201cb5b8c11807671b073bb9849adf6
#
_entry.id   4201cb5b8c11807671b073bb9849adf6
#
_cell.length_a   1.000
_cell.length_b   1.000
_cell.length_c   1.000
_cell.angle_alpha   90.00
_cell.angle_beta   90.00
_cell.angle_gamma   90.00
#
_symmetry.space_group_name_H-M   'P 1'
#
loop_
_entity.id
_entity.type
_entity.pdbx_description
1 polymer ?
#
loop_
_entity_poly.entity_id
_entity_poly.type
_entity_poly.pdbx_seq_one_letter_code
_entity_poly.pdbx_strand_id
1 'polypeptide(L)'
;MRRIRGIIAALIVLCALALAGCGAGGKGSAGPAAEPKTPEELYEQILKEAELPEMVLGDDEYIVNYYGIDPESLDGYVFATADSAILADAVIILKAKEEGSVEKLSEALRNIKEWKEAEMDNYAPDAYKVAKASSVRTEGKYVWLVMSEQSGKIEDIIRGGIGAK
;
A
#
# COMPACT_ATOMS: atom_id res chain seq x y z
N MET A 1 -50.70 -16.86 45.15
CA MET A 1 -49.46 -17.55 44.76
C MET A 1 -49.56 -18.52 43.54
N ARG A 2 -50.69 -18.62 42.86
CA ARG A 2 -50.89 -19.56 41.72
C ARG A 2 -50.65 -18.91 40.34
N ARG A 3 -50.59 -17.58 40.25
CA ARG A 3 -50.45 -16.84 38.96
C ARG A 3 -48.99 -16.61 38.50
N ILE A 4 -48.03 -16.72 39.41
CA ILE A 4 -46.63 -16.48 39.12
C ILE A 4 -45.96 -17.73 38.50
N ARG A 5 -46.51 -18.92 38.76
CA ARG A 5 -45.96 -20.18 38.21
C ARG A 5 -46.21 -20.37 36.70
N GLY A 6 -47.29 -19.73 36.18
CA GLY A 6 -47.60 -19.80 34.75
C GLY A 6 -46.71 -18.92 33.85
N ILE A 7 -46.20 -17.83 34.38
CA ILE A 7 -45.39 -16.86 33.62
C ILE A 7 -43.94 -17.37 33.46
N ILE A 8 -43.43 -18.08 34.46
CA ILE A 8 -42.07 -18.65 34.42
C ILE A 8 -42.03 -19.84 33.45
N ALA A 9 -43.09 -20.64 33.32
CA ALA A 9 -43.16 -21.75 32.36
C ALA A 9 -43.23 -21.29 30.90
N ALA A 10 -43.85 -20.14 30.61
CA ALA A 10 -43.96 -19.56 29.29
C ALA A 10 -42.63 -18.97 28.78
N LEU A 11 -41.82 -18.43 29.70
CA LEU A 11 -40.52 -17.83 29.36
C LEU A 11 -39.42 -18.85 29.03
N ILE A 12 -39.51 -20.06 29.62
CA ILE A 12 -38.55 -21.14 29.37
C ILE A 12 -38.77 -21.82 28.00
N VAL A 13 -40.02 -21.86 27.51
CA VAL A 13 -40.33 -22.45 26.19
C VAL A 13 -39.93 -21.53 25.04
N LEU A 14 -39.85 -20.21 25.27
CA LEU A 14 -39.43 -19.26 24.20
C LEU A 14 -37.94 -19.22 23.98
N CYS A 15 -37.12 -19.63 24.95
CA CYS A 15 -35.65 -19.71 24.80
C CYS A 15 -35.12 -20.99 24.11
N ALA A 16 -35.96 -22.03 23.96
CA ALA A 16 -35.54 -23.30 23.39
C ALA A 16 -35.65 -23.40 21.86
N LEU A 17 -36.23 -22.41 21.20
CA LEU A 17 -36.43 -22.39 19.73
C LEU A 17 -35.35 -21.58 18.95
N ALA A 18 -34.37 -21.02 19.64
CA ALA A 18 -33.31 -20.21 19.01
C ALA A 18 -32.00 -20.97 18.69
N LEU A 19 -31.94 -22.31 18.89
CA LEU A 19 -30.72 -23.12 18.76
C LEU A 19 -30.75 -24.19 17.64
N ALA A 20 -31.70 -24.10 16.71
CA ALA A 20 -31.74 -25.04 15.58
C ALA A 20 -31.61 -24.33 14.23
N GLY A 21 -30.52 -23.58 14.04
CA GLY A 21 -30.19 -22.88 12.82
C GLY A 21 -28.70 -22.97 12.46
N CYS A 22 -28.05 -24.10 12.73
CA CYS A 22 -26.70 -24.39 12.22
C CYS A 22 -26.83 -25.41 11.08
N GLY A 23 -27.00 -24.92 9.87
CA GLY A 23 -27.07 -25.72 8.65
C GLY A 23 -26.45 -25.00 7.47
N ALA A 24 -25.20 -25.35 7.17
CA ALA A 24 -24.53 -25.39 5.88
C ALA A 24 -24.77 -24.20 4.92
N GLY A 25 -23.78 -23.37 4.75
CA GLY A 25 -23.66 -22.39 3.70
C GLY A 25 -22.59 -21.37 4.02
N GLY A 26 -21.32 -21.78 3.95
CA GLY A 26 -20.21 -20.86 4.09
C GLY A 26 -20.21 -19.82 2.96
N LYS A 27 -20.91 -18.70 3.15
CA LYS A 27 -20.56 -17.43 2.54
C LYS A 27 -19.81 -16.66 3.62
N GLY A 28 -18.49 -16.61 3.44
CA GLY A 28 -17.66 -15.74 4.26
C GLY A 28 -18.29 -14.34 4.26
N SER A 29 -18.76 -13.93 5.43
CA SER A 29 -19.08 -12.54 5.69
C SER A 29 -17.75 -11.79 5.54
N ALA A 30 -17.51 -11.19 4.38
CA ALA A 30 -16.48 -10.18 4.26
C ALA A 30 -16.85 -9.09 5.26
N GLY A 31 -16.10 -8.99 6.34
CA GLY A 31 -16.16 -7.83 7.20
C GLY A 31 -15.98 -6.57 6.35
N PRO A 32 -16.33 -5.38 6.85
CA PRO A 32 -16.11 -4.15 6.10
C PRO A 32 -14.65 -4.16 5.63
N ALA A 33 -14.46 -4.00 4.31
CA ALA A 33 -13.11 -3.92 3.75
C ALA A 33 -12.36 -2.81 4.49
N ALA A 34 -11.21 -3.16 5.04
CA ALA A 34 -10.38 -2.18 5.71
C ALA A 34 -10.11 -1.03 4.73
N GLU A 35 -10.16 0.19 5.22
CA GLU A 35 -9.82 1.35 4.38
C GLU A 35 -8.37 1.19 3.89
N PRO A 36 -8.11 1.57 2.62
CA PRO A 36 -6.75 1.51 2.08
C PRO A 36 -5.81 2.40 2.90
N LYS A 37 -4.65 1.86 3.27
CA LYS A 37 -3.62 2.59 4.01
C LYS A 37 -3.09 3.78 3.24
N THR A 38 -2.70 4.84 3.95
CA THR A 38 -2.01 5.97 3.32
C THR A 38 -0.59 5.56 2.87
N PRO A 39 0.04 6.32 1.96
CA PRO A 39 1.44 6.08 1.58
C PRO A 39 2.39 6.03 2.77
N GLU A 40 2.18 6.90 3.76
CA GLU A 40 2.99 6.98 4.97
C GLU A 40 2.83 5.73 5.84
N GLU A 41 1.59 5.26 6.05
CA GLU A 41 1.31 4.02 6.80
C GLU A 41 1.90 2.79 6.10
N LEU A 42 1.88 2.76 4.77
CA LEU A 42 2.52 1.72 3.98
C LEU A 42 4.04 1.72 4.18
N TYR A 43 4.66 2.90 4.13
CA TYR A 43 6.09 3.05 4.31
C TYR A 43 6.53 2.69 5.73
N GLU A 44 5.78 3.09 6.74
CA GLU A 44 6.03 2.66 8.13
C GLU A 44 5.98 1.13 8.29
N GLN A 45 5.08 0.46 7.58
CA GLN A 45 5.02 -1.00 7.57
C GLN A 45 6.22 -1.59 6.84
N ILE A 46 6.61 -1.03 5.69
CA ILE A 46 7.80 -1.45 4.94
C ILE A 46 9.05 -1.36 5.82
N LEU A 47 9.24 -0.26 6.55
CA LEU A 47 10.39 -0.09 7.45
C LEU A 47 10.44 -1.10 8.60
N LYS A 48 9.30 -1.68 9.00
CA LYS A 48 9.24 -2.72 10.04
C LYS A 48 9.51 -4.11 9.50
N GLU A 49 9.20 -4.36 8.24
CA GLU A 49 9.17 -5.70 7.68
C GLU A 49 10.27 -5.96 6.63
N ALA A 50 10.75 -4.93 5.93
CA ALA A 50 11.77 -5.04 4.90
C ALA A 50 13.10 -4.38 5.36
N GLU A 51 14.20 -4.91 4.88
CA GLU A 51 15.52 -4.31 5.08
C GLU A 51 15.79 -3.32 3.95
N LEU A 52 15.96 -2.06 4.30
CA LEU A 52 16.33 -0.97 3.39
C LEU A 52 17.64 -0.34 3.88
N PRO A 53 18.46 0.21 2.96
CA PRO A 53 19.58 1.05 3.36
C PRO A 53 19.10 2.32 4.08
N GLU A 54 20.01 3.18 4.50
CA GLU A 54 19.66 4.51 4.98
C GLU A 54 18.96 5.29 3.87
N MET A 55 17.74 5.79 4.18
CA MET A 55 16.86 6.44 3.22
C MET A 55 16.66 7.91 3.56
N VAL A 56 16.64 8.76 2.54
CA VAL A 56 16.27 10.17 2.63
C VAL A 56 14.88 10.36 2.06
N LEU A 57 14.05 11.14 2.77
CA LEU A 57 12.71 11.50 2.31
C LEU A 57 12.74 12.82 1.55
N GLY A 58 12.23 12.80 0.33
CA GLY A 58 11.98 14.01 -0.45
C GLY A 58 10.72 14.72 0.03
N ASP A 59 10.82 16.04 0.19
CA ASP A 59 9.72 16.93 0.52
C ASP A 59 9.04 17.49 -0.75
N ASP A 60 8.04 18.36 -0.56
CA ASP A 60 7.29 18.99 -1.65
C ASP A 60 8.20 19.77 -2.61
N GLU A 61 9.16 20.53 -2.08
CA GLU A 61 10.08 21.31 -2.89
C GLU A 61 10.97 20.39 -3.74
N TYR A 62 11.42 19.28 -3.17
CA TYR A 62 12.23 18.29 -3.86
C TYR A 62 11.46 17.61 -5.01
N ILE A 63 10.25 17.12 -4.78
CA ILE A 63 9.49 16.42 -5.82
C ILE A 63 9.02 17.35 -6.94
N VAL A 64 8.74 18.63 -6.62
CA VAL A 64 8.41 19.65 -7.64
C VAL A 64 9.64 19.99 -8.50
N ASN A 65 10.75 20.36 -7.87
CA ASN A 65 11.89 20.91 -8.57
C ASN A 65 12.65 19.88 -9.42
N TYR A 66 12.73 18.62 -8.95
CA TYR A 66 13.49 17.58 -9.62
C TYR A 66 12.66 16.71 -10.53
N TYR A 67 11.37 16.52 -10.23
CA TYR A 67 10.54 15.52 -10.93
C TYR A 67 9.25 16.11 -11.52
N GLY A 68 8.95 17.36 -11.24
CA GLY A 68 7.73 18.02 -11.75
C GLY A 68 6.43 17.41 -11.22
N ILE A 69 6.50 16.72 -10.07
CA ILE A 69 5.33 16.17 -9.41
C ILE A 69 4.70 17.27 -8.55
N ASP A 70 3.45 17.61 -8.85
CA ASP A 70 2.71 18.61 -8.10
C ASP A 70 2.07 17.99 -6.83
N PRO A 71 2.50 18.38 -5.62
CA PRO A 71 1.94 17.87 -4.36
C PRO A 71 0.44 18.15 -4.22
N GLU A 72 -0.06 19.25 -4.82
CA GLU A 72 -1.49 19.55 -4.77
C GLU A 72 -2.35 18.53 -5.53
N SER A 73 -1.75 17.72 -6.42
CA SER A 73 -2.41 16.62 -7.13
C SER A 73 -2.48 15.33 -6.33
N LEU A 74 -1.85 15.28 -5.14
CA LEU A 74 -1.70 14.10 -4.31
C LEU A 74 -2.58 14.16 -3.05
N ASP A 75 -3.17 13.03 -2.67
CA ASP A 75 -3.82 12.79 -1.38
C ASP A 75 -2.82 12.38 -0.27
N GLY A 76 -1.59 12.10 -0.65
CA GLY A 76 -0.47 11.71 0.18
C GLY A 76 0.62 11.07 -0.67
N TYR A 77 1.83 11.07 -0.16
CA TYR A 77 2.95 10.42 -0.84
C TYR A 77 4.08 10.08 0.12
N VAL A 78 4.89 9.13 -0.29
CA VAL A 78 6.24 8.91 0.23
C VAL A 78 7.19 8.90 -0.95
N PHE A 79 8.26 9.67 -0.84
CA PHE A 79 9.34 9.71 -1.80
C PHE A 79 10.65 9.43 -1.06
N ALA A 80 11.00 8.15 -0.92
CA ALA A 80 12.19 7.71 -0.20
C ALA A 80 13.23 7.19 -1.18
N THR A 81 14.46 7.68 -1.09
CA THR A 81 15.60 7.25 -1.90
C THR A 81 16.80 6.97 -1.00
N ALA A 82 17.68 6.05 -1.41
CA ALA A 82 18.90 5.79 -0.66
C ALA A 82 19.76 7.06 -0.51
N ASP A 83 20.32 7.28 0.67
CA ASP A 83 21.27 8.39 0.95
C ASP A 83 22.60 8.21 0.20
N SER A 84 22.92 6.98 -0.21
CA SER A 84 24.14 6.64 -0.92
C SER A 84 23.99 6.76 -2.43
N ALA A 85 24.85 7.54 -3.07
CA ALA A 85 24.86 7.74 -4.53
C ALA A 85 25.18 6.47 -5.36
N ILE A 86 25.72 5.42 -4.72
CA ILE A 86 26.02 4.15 -5.40
C ILE A 86 24.90 3.12 -5.30
N LEU A 87 23.79 3.45 -4.66
CA LEU A 87 22.60 2.62 -4.54
C LEU A 87 21.46 3.17 -5.40
N ALA A 88 20.66 2.26 -5.93
CA ALA A 88 19.46 2.63 -6.66
C ALA A 88 18.18 2.56 -5.79
N ASP A 89 18.33 2.12 -4.53
CA ASP A 89 17.17 1.85 -3.67
C ASP A 89 16.26 3.06 -3.56
N ALA A 90 14.99 2.82 -3.86
CA ALA A 90 13.93 3.80 -3.78
C ALA A 90 12.59 3.13 -3.47
N VAL A 91 11.81 3.77 -2.61
CA VAL A 91 10.42 3.44 -2.34
C VAL A 91 9.61 4.72 -2.55
N ILE A 92 8.93 4.80 -3.68
CA ILE A 92 8.10 5.94 -4.04
C ILE A 92 6.66 5.45 -4.12
N ILE A 93 5.78 6.00 -3.29
CA ILE A 93 4.36 5.68 -3.24
C ILE A 93 3.57 6.97 -3.32
N LEU A 94 2.80 7.14 -4.39
CA LEU A 94 1.98 8.32 -4.63
C LEU A 94 0.50 7.92 -4.60
N LYS A 95 -0.34 8.69 -3.92
CA LYS A 95 -1.78 8.55 -3.95
C LYS A 95 -2.40 9.77 -4.62
N ALA A 96 -2.93 9.60 -5.83
CA ALA A 96 -3.57 10.66 -6.58
C ALA A 96 -4.86 11.14 -5.90
N LYS A 97 -5.14 12.44 -5.91
CA LYS A 97 -6.46 12.97 -5.52
C LYS A 97 -7.55 12.52 -6.49
N GLU A 98 -7.23 12.48 -7.77
CA GLU A 98 -8.16 12.14 -8.84
C GLU A 98 -7.60 11.01 -9.72
N GLU A 99 -8.46 10.10 -10.17
CA GLU A 99 -8.06 9.00 -11.07
C GLU A 99 -7.43 9.51 -12.37
N GLY A 100 -7.88 10.66 -12.86
CA GLY A 100 -7.32 11.28 -14.06
C GLY A 100 -5.85 11.69 -13.97
N SER A 101 -5.30 11.79 -12.75
CA SER A 101 -3.88 12.14 -12.52
C SER A 101 -2.96 10.91 -12.52
N VAL A 102 -3.51 9.70 -12.43
CA VAL A 102 -2.73 8.45 -12.28
C VAL A 102 -1.75 8.24 -13.44
N GLU A 103 -2.19 8.45 -14.67
CA GLU A 103 -1.30 8.25 -15.85
C GLU A 103 -0.13 9.25 -15.85
N LYS A 104 -0.37 10.51 -15.55
CA LYS A 104 0.69 11.53 -15.46
C LYS A 104 1.70 11.18 -14.35
N LEU A 105 1.23 10.72 -13.21
CA LEU A 105 2.09 10.28 -12.10
C LEU A 105 2.88 9.03 -12.48
N SER A 106 2.26 8.08 -13.18
CA SER A 106 2.93 6.89 -13.69
C SER A 106 4.04 7.23 -14.68
N GLU A 107 3.81 8.20 -15.56
CA GLU A 107 4.82 8.70 -16.50
C GLU A 107 5.99 9.35 -15.75
N ALA A 108 5.70 10.17 -14.74
CA ALA A 108 6.75 10.76 -13.91
C ALA A 108 7.61 9.69 -13.24
N LEU A 109 7.01 8.63 -12.67
CA LEU A 109 7.77 7.54 -12.07
C LEU A 109 8.54 6.70 -13.09
N ARG A 110 8.02 6.51 -14.32
CA ARG A 110 8.78 5.87 -15.41
C ARG A 110 10.03 6.67 -15.76
N ASN A 111 9.90 8.00 -15.87
CA ASN A 111 11.04 8.88 -16.15
C ASN A 111 12.10 8.81 -15.03
N ILE A 112 11.68 8.77 -13.76
CA ILE A 112 12.58 8.59 -12.61
C ILE A 112 13.34 7.26 -12.73
N LYS A 113 12.64 6.17 -13.06
CA LYS A 113 13.25 4.87 -13.27
C LYS A 113 14.29 4.90 -14.38
N GLU A 114 13.92 5.41 -15.56
CA GLU A 114 14.82 5.50 -16.72
C GLU A 114 16.06 6.35 -16.42
N TRP A 115 15.86 7.46 -15.73
CA TRP A 115 16.97 8.31 -15.30
C TRP A 115 17.91 7.58 -14.33
N LYS A 116 17.36 6.86 -13.35
CA LYS A 116 18.17 6.08 -12.40
C LYS A 116 18.91 4.94 -13.10
N GLU A 117 18.29 4.26 -14.06
CA GLU A 117 18.97 3.27 -14.89
C GLU A 117 20.16 3.88 -15.64
N ALA A 118 19.95 4.99 -16.31
CA ALA A 118 21.00 5.66 -17.08
C ALA A 118 22.15 6.16 -16.17
N GLU A 119 21.83 6.65 -14.97
CA GLU A 119 22.82 7.08 -13.98
C GLU A 119 23.70 5.89 -13.54
N MET A 120 23.12 4.73 -13.31
CA MET A 120 23.81 3.56 -12.75
C MET A 120 24.54 2.71 -13.79
N ASP A 121 24.20 2.80 -15.08
CA ASP A 121 24.62 1.88 -16.14
C ASP A 121 26.15 1.66 -16.20
N ASN A 122 26.95 2.72 -16.08
CA ASN A 122 28.41 2.62 -16.14
C ASN A 122 29.11 2.86 -14.79
N TYR A 123 28.34 3.13 -13.74
CA TYR A 123 28.87 3.59 -12.46
C TYR A 123 28.73 2.55 -11.35
N ALA A 124 27.58 1.89 -11.26
CA ALA A 124 27.26 0.95 -10.20
C ALA A 124 26.48 -0.26 -10.78
N PRO A 125 27.14 -1.29 -11.28
CA PRO A 125 26.50 -2.40 -12.00
C PRO A 125 25.43 -3.14 -11.20
N ASP A 126 25.55 -3.25 -9.87
CA ASP A 126 24.54 -3.93 -9.05
C ASP A 126 23.33 -3.03 -8.84
N ALA A 127 23.53 -1.73 -8.59
CA ALA A 127 22.45 -0.75 -8.54
C ALA A 127 21.71 -0.65 -9.89
N TYR A 128 22.42 -0.72 -11.02
CA TYR A 128 21.82 -0.80 -12.35
C TYR A 128 20.85 -1.98 -12.48
N LYS A 129 21.25 -3.17 -12.00
CA LYS A 129 20.39 -4.37 -12.04
C LYS A 129 19.12 -4.15 -11.24
N VAL A 130 19.22 -3.53 -10.06
CA VAL A 130 18.07 -3.19 -9.21
C VAL A 130 17.12 -2.23 -9.92
N ALA A 131 17.65 -1.13 -10.47
CA ALA A 131 16.84 -0.15 -11.21
C ALA A 131 16.17 -0.79 -12.43
N LYS A 132 16.92 -1.57 -13.22
CA LYS A 132 16.43 -2.24 -14.42
C LYS A 132 15.35 -3.27 -14.14
N ALA A 133 15.44 -4.01 -13.04
CA ALA A 133 14.46 -5.02 -12.65
C ALA A 133 13.15 -4.41 -12.11
N SER A 134 13.18 -3.14 -11.70
CA SER A 134 12.01 -2.44 -11.16
C SER A 134 10.95 -2.12 -12.23
N SER A 135 9.74 -1.83 -11.80
CA SER A 135 8.67 -1.36 -12.69
C SER A 135 7.67 -0.50 -11.93
N VAL A 136 7.11 0.48 -12.64
CA VAL A 136 6.02 1.29 -12.11
C VAL A 136 4.75 0.45 -12.07
N ARG A 137 4.03 0.53 -10.97
CA ARG A 137 2.76 -0.16 -10.72
C ARG A 137 1.66 0.83 -10.40
N THR A 138 0.44 0.45 -10.71
CA THR A 138 -0.77 1.23 -10.40
C THR A 138 -1.88 0.33 -9.89
N GLU A 139 -2.63 0.82 -8.90
CA GLU A 139 -3.86 0.19 -8.44
C GLU A 139 -4.81 1.28 -7.91
N GLY A 140 -5.96 1.44 -8.54
CA GLY A 140 -6.86 2.55 -8.25
C GLY A 140 -6.14 3.90 -8.37
N LYS A 141 -6.12 4.67 -7.29
CA LYS A 141 -5.42 5.96 -7.22
C LYS A 141 -3.95 5.88 -6.80
N TYR A 142 -3.44 4.68 -6.50
CA TYR A 142 -2.06 4.49 -6.08
C TYR A 142 -1.15 4.24 -7.28
N VAL A 143 -0.01 4.90 -7.26
CA VAL A 143 1.09 4.70 -8.20
C VAL A 143 2.36 4.52 -7.39
N TRP A 144 3.14 3.48 -7.67
CA TRP A 144 4.37 3.26 -6.94
C TRP A 144 5.51 2.74 -7.81
N LEU A 145 6.71 3.02 -7.36
CA LEU A 145 7.95 2.50 -7.90
C LEU A 145 8.81 2.01 -6.73
N VAL A 146 9.19 0.76 -6.77
CA VAL A 146 10.10 0.16 -5.79
C VAL A 146 11.35 -0.31 -6.53
N MET A 147 12.49 0.28 -6.17
CA MET A 147 13.82 -0.15 -6.56
C MET A 147 14.49 -0.73 -5.32
N SER A 148 14.57 -2.03 -5.19
CA SER A 148 15.23 -2.72 -4.08
C SER A 148 15.40 -4.18 -4.42
N GLU A 149 16.40 -4.83 -3.85
CA GLU A 149 16.53 -6.29 -3.90
C GLU A 149 15.34 -7.00 -3.23
N GLN A 150 14.66 -6.33 -2.30
CA GLN A 150 13.45 -6.80 -1.64
C GLN A 150 12.15 -6.32 -2.29
N SER A 151 12.20 -5.86 -3.55
CA SER A 151 11.05 -5.27 -4.25
C SER A 151 9.79 -6.14 -4.18
N GLY A 152 9.91 -7.46 -4.35
CA GLY A 152 8.76 -8.37 -4.26
C GLY A 152 8.04 -8.30 -2.92
N LYS A 153 8.78 -8.36 -1.81
CA LYS A 153 8.22 -8.24 -0.46
C LYS A 153 7.57 -6.87 -0.22
N ILE A 154 8.25 -5.81 -0.66
CA ILE A 154 7.74 -4.43 -0.50
C ILE A 154 6.46 -4.23 -1.32
N GLU A 155 6.41 -4.72 -2.55
CA GLU A 155 5.21 -4.67 -3.40
C GLU A 155 4.04 -5.45 -2.76
N ASP A 156 4.29 -6.60 -2.14
CA ASP A 156 3.26 -7.38 -1.44
C ASP A 156 2.69 -6.60 -0.24
N ILE A 157 3.53 -5.89 0.52
CA ILE A 157 3.09 -5.00 1.62
C ILE A 157 2.20 -3.89 1.07
N ILE A 158 2.61 -3.22 -0.01
CA ILE A 158 1.83 -2.15 -0.63
C ILE A 158 0.47 -2.68 -1.08
N ARG A 159 0.45 -3.76 -1.86
CA ARG A 159 -0.81 -4.37 -2.37
C ARG A 159 -1.74 -4.80 -1.24
N GLY A 160 -1.19 -5.48 -0.23
CA GLY A 160 -1.96 -5.89 0.95
C GLY A 160 -2.56 -4.71 1.69
N GLY A 161 -1.82 -3.61 1.83
CA GLY A 161 -2.26 -2.42 2.55
C GLY A 161 -3.31 -1.59 1.79
N ILE A 162 -3.28 -1.57 0.46
CA ILE A 162 -4.29 -0.88 -0.36
C ILE A 162 -5.50 -1.75 -0.70
N GLY A 163 -5.50 -3.02 -0.28
CA GLY A 163 -6.61 -3.93 -0.52
C GLY A 163 -6.68 -4.43 -1.97
N ALA A 164 -5.57 -4.40 -2.71
CA ALA A 164 -5.48 -4.97 -4.06
C ALA A 164 -5.66 -6.50 -4.00
N LYS A 165 -6.41 -7.03 -4.97
CA LYS A 165 -6.74 -8.46 -5.07
C LYS A 165 -5.78 -9.18 -6.02
#